data_7100c3e988e968be76f54940faf499e1
#
_entry.id   7100c3e988e968be76f54940faf499e1
#
_cell.length_a   1.000
_cell.length_b   1.000
_cell.length_c   1.000
_cell.angle_alpha   90.00
_cell.angle_beta   90.00
_cell.angle_gamma   90.00
#
_symmetry.space_group_name_H-M   'P 1'
#
loop_
_entity.id
_entity.type
_entity.pdbx_description
1 polymer ?
#
loop_
_entity_poly.entity_id
_entity_poly.type
_entity_poly.pdbx_seq_one_letter_code
_entity_poly.pdbx_strand_id
1 'polypeptide(L)'
;MPLLNSLATPYAEALLQVTEARGESQAVADQCKQLLEIWESSADFRDAMVSPVLEPDAKKKALQSLVGEQVTESLLNLLKVLADRQRLLAFDAVMLRYLELYREQQGITLAEVRSAQTLTEDQQAALS
;
A
#
# COMPACT_ATOMS: atom_id res chain seq x y z
N MET A 1 1.24 5.95 -14.59
CA MET A 1 2.27 5.82 -15.63
C MET A 1 2.78 4.38 -15.68
N PRO A 2 2.89 3.79 -16.89
CA PRO A 2 3.31 2.37 -16.99
C PRO A 2 4.65 2.09 -16.33
N LEU A 3 5.59 3.02 -16.45
CA LEU A 3 6.92 2.84 -15.87
C LEU A 3 6.87 2.78 -14.35
N LEU A 4 6.12 3.67 -13.72
CA LEU A 4 5.96 3.67 -12.28
C LEU A 4 5.19 2.45 -11.79
N ASN A 5 4.20 1.99 -12.56
CA ASN A 5 3.47 0.78 -12.21
C ASN A 5 4.38 -0.43 -12.24
N SER A 6 5.25 -0.53 -13.25
CA SER A 6 6.21 -1.63 -13.33
C SER A 6 7.18 -1.60 -12.16
N LEU A 7 7.61 -0.41 -11.74
CA LEU A 7 8.48 -0.26 -10.59
C LEU A 7 7.75 -0.60 -9.29
N ALA A 8 6.50 -0.20 -9.18
CA ALA A 8 5.73 -0.33 -7.95
C ALA A 8 5.28 -1.76 -7.67
N THR A 9 4.98 -2.54 -8.71
CA THR A 9 4.37 -3.86 -8.56
C THR A 9 5.17 -4.80 -7.67
N PRO A 10 6.50 -4.97 -7.84
CA PRO A 10 7.25 -5.88 -6.96
C PRO A 10 7.17 -5.48 -5.49
N TYR A 11 7.20 -4.19 -5.20
CA TYR A 11 7.11 -3.71 -3.82
C TYR A 11 5.72 -3.97 -3.25
N ALA A 12 4.69 -3.71 -4.02
CA ALA A 12 3.31 -3.93 -3.57
C ALA A 12 3.04 -5.42 -3.35
N GLU A 13 3.53 -6.27 -4.25
CA GLU A 13 3.38 -7.72 -4.11
C GLU A 13 4.09 -8.23 -2.86
N ALA A 14 5.32 -7.78 -2.63
CA ALA A 14 6.07 -8.17 -1.45
C ALA A 14 5.35 -7.76 -0.18
N LEU A 15 4.81 -6.54 -0.15
CA LEU A 15 4.08 -6.06 1.01
C LEU A 15 2.83 -6.90 1.26
N LEU A 16 2.09 -7.23 0.20
CA LEU A 16 0.88 -8.04 0.36
C LEU A 16 1.21 -9.43 0.92
N GLN A 17 2.29 -10.05 0.46
CA GLN A 17 2.72 -11.33 0.99
C GLN A 17 2.99 -11.26 2.49
N VAL A 18 3.69 -10.22 2.94
CA VAL A 18 4.00 -10.06 4.35
C VAL A 18 2.74 -9.80 5.16
N THR A 19 1.87 -8.93 4.68
CA THR A 19 0.64 -8.58 5.42
C THR A 19 -0.34 -9.75 5.46
N GLU A 20 -0.40 -10.54 4.40
CA GLU A 20 -1.21 -11.75 4.41
C GLU A 20 -0.71 -12.75 5.46
N ALA A 21 0.60 -12.94 5.52
CA ALA A 21 1.19 -13.86 6.49
C ALA A 21 0.95 -13.40 7.92
N ARG A 22 0.82 -12.11 8.16
CA ARG A 22 0.61 -11.54 9.49
C ARG A 22 -0.86 -11.24 9.82
N GLY A 23 -1.75 -11.43 8.86
CA GLY A 23 -3.16 -11.09 9.07
C GLY A 23 -3.41 -9.59 9.14
N GLU A 24 -2.58 -8.80 8.48
CA GLU A 24 -2.63 -7.34 8.52
C GLU A 24 -3.11 -6.70 7.22
N SER A 25 -3.52 -7.50 6.24
CA SER A 25 -3.79 -6.98 4.89
C SER A 25 -4.84 -5.88 4.89
N GLN A 26 -5.93 -6.04 5.63
CA GLN A 26 -6.98 -5.02 5.66
C GLN A 26 -6.49 -3.77 6.37
N ALA A 27 -5.80 -3.92 7.50
CA ALA A 27 -5.27 -2.77 8.23
C ALA A 27 -4.31 -1.97 7.35
N VAL A 28 -3.42 -2.65 6.64
CA VAL A 28 -2.46 -1.99 5.76
C VAL A 28 -3.17 -1.35 4.57
N ALA A 29 -4.23 -1.96 4.04
CA ALA A 29 -5.01 -1.35 2.97
C ALA A 29 -5.59 -0.02 3.43
N ASP A 30 -6.15 0.04 4.63
CA ASP A 30 -6.68 1.28 5.19
C ASP A 30 -5.58 2.31 5.40
N GLN A 31 -4.41 1.88 5.86
CA GLN A 31 -3.26 2.75 6.05
C GLN A 31 -2.76 3.31 4.72
N CYS A 32 -2.75 2.49 3.67
CA CYS A 32 -2.38 2.97 2.34
C CYS A 32 -3.31 4.08 1.86
N LYS A 33 -4.61 3.96 2.13
CA LYS A 33 -5.55 5.01 1.78
C LYS A 33 -5.25 6.31 2.52
N GLN A 34 -4.95 6.21 3.80
CA GLN A 34 -4.59 7.37 4.60
C GLN A 34 -3.31 8.03 4.11
N LEU A 35 -2.31 7.22 3.76
CA LEU A 35 -1.05 7.74 3.23
C LEU A 35 -1.24 8.43 1.89
N LEU A 36 -2.13 7.91 1.05
CA LEU A 36 -2.45 8.56 -0.22
C LEU A 36 -3.11 9.92 0.00
N GLU A 37 -3.98 10.04 1.01
CA GLU A 37 -4.58 11.32 1.35
C GLU A 37 -3.51 12.33 1.79
N ILE A 38 -2.57 11.90 2.61
CA ILE A 38 -1.47 12.77 3.03
C ILE A 38 -0.64 13.19 1.82
N TRP A 39 -0.34 12.24 0.96
CA TRP A 39 0.45 12.51 -0.25
C TRP A 39 -0.22 13.55 -1.13
N GLU A 40 -1.53 13.46 -1.29
CA GLU A 40 -2.26 14.40 -2.14
C GLU A 40 -2.48 15.75 -1.49
N SER A 41 -2.67 15.79 -0.18
CA SER A 41 -3.04 17.01 0.51
C SER A 41 -1.86 17.82 1.01
N SER A 42 -0.67 17.22 1.14
CA SER A 42 0.50 17.90 1.67
C SER A 42 1.61 17.96 0.64
N ALA A 43 1.75 19.11 -0.02
CA ALA A 43 2.85 19.33 -0.94
C ALA A 43 4.19 19.29 -0.23
N ASP A 44 4.24 19.76 1.00
CA ASP A 44 5.46 19.73 1.80
C ASP A 44 5.95 18.31 2.04
N PHE A 45 5.02 17.40 2.35
CA PHE A 45 5.37 16.00 2.54
C PHE A 45 5.91 15.38 1.24
N ARG A 46 5.20 15.61 0.13
CA ARG A 46 5.65 15.09 -1.17
C ARG A 46 7.03 15.62 -1.52
N ASP A 47 7.22 16.94 -1.38
CA ASP A 47 8.48 17.58 -1.76
C ASP A 47 9.63 17.02 -0.91
N ALA A 48 9.41 16.80 0.37
CA ALA A 48 10.44 16.23 1.24
C ALA A 48 10.79 14.80 0.81
N MET A 49 9.78 13.99 0.49
CA MET A 49 10.01 12.58 0.14
C MET A 49 10.71 12.41 -1.20
N VAL A 50 10.45 13.31 -2.17
CA VAL A 50 11.06 13.20 -3.49
C VAL A 50 12.29 14.08 -3.64
N SER A 51 12.65 14.85 -2.63
CA SER A 51 13.77 15.79 -2.72
C SER A 51 15.10 15.05 -2.95
N PRO A 52 15.87 15.46 -3.96
CA PRO A 52 17.20 14.86 -4.17
C PRO A 52 18.23 15.39 -3.18
N VAL A 53 17.90 16.44 -2.43
CA VAL A 53 18.81 17.06 -1.48
C VAL A 53 18.83 16.31 -0.16
N LEU A 54 17.68 15.75 0.25
CA LEU A 54 17.58 15.03 1.51
C LEU A 54 18.19 13.63 1.38
N GLU A 55 19.02 13.29 2.36
CA GLU A 55 19.61 11.96 2.43
C GLU A 55 18.56 10.91 2.77
N PRO A 56 18.76 9.65 2.36
CA PRO A 56 17.82 8.58 2.73
C PRO A 56 17.56 8.48 4.23
N ASP A 57 18.59 8.65 5.06
CA ASP A 57 18.42 8.59 6.50
C ASP A 57 17.50 9.69 7.01
N ALA A 58 17.61 10.89 6.46
CA ALA A 58 16.75 11.99 6.83
C ALA A 58 15.29 11.70 6.45
N LYS A 59 15.08 11.11 5.28
CA LYS A 59 13.75 10.73 4.84
C LYS A 59 13.16 9.64 5.73
N LYS A 60 13.97 8.66 6.13
CA LYS A 60 13.53 7.59 7.02
C LYS A 60 13.11 8.15 8.38
N LYS A 61 13.87 9.08 8.92
CA LYS A 61 13.52 9.73 10.19
C LYS A 61 12.24 10.53 10.07
N ALA A 62 12.05 11.23 8.96
CA ALA A 62 10.82 11.97 8.72
C ALA A 62 9.62 11.02 8.64
N LEU A 63 9.76 9.90 7.95
CA LEU A 63 8.71 8.90 7.88
C LEU A 63 8.36 8.36 9.25
N GLN A 64 9.38 8.04 10.06
CA GLN A 64 9.18 7.54 11.41
C GLN A 64 8.43 8.56 12.27
N SER A 65 8.79 9.83 12.17
CA SER A 65 8.15 10.89 12.95
C SER A 65 6.73 11.17 12.51
N LEU A 66 6.50 11.19 11.20
CA LEU A 66 5.21 11.64 10.66
C LEU A 66 4.16 10.54 10.65
N VAL A 67 4.54 9.32 10.31
CA VAL A 67 3.59 8.23 10.12
C VAL A 67 3.92 6.96 10.88
N GLY A 68 5.03 6.92 11.59
CA GLY A 68 5.53 5.70 12.23
C GLY A 68 4.54 5.07 13.21
N GLU A 69 3.77 5.89 13.92
CA GLU A 69 2.79 5.39 14.89
C GLU A 69 1.44 5.09 14.25
N GLN A 70 1.23 5.55 13.02
CA GLN A 70 -0.06 5.40 12.35
C GLN A 70 -0.12 4.20 11.42
N VAL A 71 1.03 3.56 11.17
CA VAL A 71 1.10 2.45 10.23
C VAL A 71 1.76 1.25 10.90
N THR A 72 1.51 0.07 10.33
CA THR A 72 2.15 -1.15 10.81
C THR A 72 3.64 -1.10 10.53
N GLU A 73 4.38 -1.92 11.27
CA GLU A 73 5.82 -2.07 11.04
C GLU A 73 6.11 -2.52 9.63
N SER A 74 5.29 -3.43 9.09
CA SER A 74 5.47 -3.93 7.73
C SER A 74 5.41 -2.81 6.70
N LEU A 75 4.44 -1.93 6.82
CA LEU A 75 4.29 -0.81 5.89
C LEU A 75 5.41 0.21 6.09
N LEU A 76 5.74 0.52 7.33
CA LEU A 76 6.82 1.47 7.60
C LEU A 76 8.14 0.96 7.04
N ASN A 77 8.43 -0.33 7.20
CA ASN A 77 9.66 -0.90 6.67
C ASN A 77 9.71 -0.80 5.15
N LEU A 78 8.59 -1.01 4.47
CA LEU A 78 8.55 -0.81 3.02
C LEU A 78 8.89 0.62 2.64
N LEU A 79 8.31 1.59 3.35
CA LEU A 79 8.59 3.00 3.08
C LEU A 79 10.07 3.32 3.29
N LYS A 80 10.68 2.74 4.32
CA LYS A 80 12.11 2.93 4.57
C LYS A 80 12.95 2.31 3.46
N VAL A 81 12.55 1.16 2.92
CA VAL A 81 13.24 0.55 1.79
C VAL A 81 13.17 1.45 0.57
N LEU A 82 12.00 2.04 0.31
CA LEU A 82 11.87 2.99 -0.79
C LEU A 82 12.79 4.19 -0.62
N ALA A 83 12.93 4.67 0.62
CA ALA A 83 13.85 5.78 0.92
C ALA A 83 15.29 5.38 0.65
N ASP A 84 15.72 4.21 1.13
CA ASP A 84 17.07 3.71 0.94
C ASP A 84 17.43 3.55 -0.53
N ARG A 85 16.47 3.15 -1.34
CA ARG A 85 16.68 2.95 -2.78
C ARG A 85 16.39 4.19 -3.59
N GLN A 86 16.06 5.30 -2.93
CA GLN A 86 15.74 6.57 -3.57
C GLN A 86 14.57 6.42 -4.55
N ARG A 87 13.55 5.68 -4.14
CA ARG A 87 12.36 5.39 -4.96
C ARG A 87 11.07 5.91 -4.34
N LEU A 88 11.17 6.87 -3.42
CA LEU A 88 9.98 7.47 -2.82
C LEU A 88 9.14 8.25 -3.83
N LEU A 89 9.67 8.54 -5.00
CA LEU A 89 8.87 9.10 -6.10
C LEU A 89 7.71 8.15 -6.46
N ALA A 90 7.89 6.86 -6.26
CA ALA A 90 6.87 5.86 -6.55
C ALA A 90 5.93 5.61 -5.37
N PHE A 91 5.97 6.44 -4.33
CA PHE A 91 5.18 6.27 -3.10
C PHE A 91 3.71 6.01 -3.42
N ASP A 92 3.08 6.93 -4.17
CA ASP A 92 1.66 6.80 -4.49
C ASP A 92 1.39 5.59 -5.39
N ALA A 93 2.26 5.32 -6.35
CA ALA A 93 2.10 4.17 -7.24
C ALA A 93 2.14 2.85 -6.45
N VAL A 94 3.03 2.74 -5.47
CA VAL A 94 3.12 1.54 -4.63
C VAL A 94 1.85 1.38 -3.79
N MET A 95 1.38 2.47 -3.18
CA MET A 95 0.15 2.41 -2.37
C MET A 95 -1.06 2.03 -3.22
N LEU A 96 -1.21 2.64 -4.39
CA LEU A 96 -2.32 2.32 -5.29
C LEU A 96 -2.24 0.88 -5.78
N ARG A 97 -1.05 0.42 -6.12
CA ARG A 97 -0.88 -0.95 -6.60
C ARG A 97 -1.19 -1.97 -5.51
N TYR A 98 -0.78 -1.69 -4.28
CA TYR A 98 -1.13 -2.55 -3.16
C TYR A 98 -2.66 -2.66 -3.01
N LEU A 99 -3.36 -1.54 -3.10
CA LEU A 99 -4.82 -1.55 -2.99
C LEU A 99 -5.48 -2.34 -4.10
N GLU A 100 -4.95 -2.24 -5.32
CA GLU A 100 -5.46 -3.03 -6.45
C GLU A 100 -5.27 -4.53 -6.20
N LEU A 101 -4.07 -4.92 -5.78
CA LEU A 101 -3.75 -6.32 -5.51
C LEU A 101 -4.59 -6.86 -4.35
N TYR A 102 -4.77 -6.05 -3.33
CA TYR A 102 -5.60 -6.42 -2.19
C TYR A 102 -7.05 -6.67 -2.62
N ARG A 103 -7.61 -5.79 -3.44
CA ARG A 103 -8.97 -5.96 -3.93
C ARG A 103 -9.11 -7.19 -4.81
N GLU A 104 -8.13 -7.45 -5.67
CA GLU A 104 -8.13 -8.65 -6.50
C GLU A 104 -8.14 -9.90 -5.65
N GLN A 105 -7.33 -9.93 -4.60
CA GLN A 105 -7.27 -11.06 -3.71
C GLN A 105 -8.58 -11.26 -2.94
N GLN A 106 -9.21 -10.19 -2.48
CA GLN A 106 -10.51 -10.27 -1.83
C GLN A 106 -11.58 -10.77 -2.80
N GLY A 107 -11.53 -10.35 -4.05
CA GLY A 107 -12.43 -10.82 -5.09
C GLY A 107 -12.32 -12.31 -5.33
N ILE A 108 -11.10 -12.83 -5.37
CA ILE A 108 -10.86 -14.27 -5.53
C ILE A 108 -11.40 -15.04 -4.34
N THR A 109 -11.16 -14.56 -3.13
CA THR A 109 -11.65 -15.20 -1.92
C THR A 109 -13.18 -15.24 -1.90
N LEU A 110 -13.83 -14.16 -2.26
CA LEU A 110 -15.29 -14.10 -2.33
C LEU A 110 -15.84 -15.06 -3.38
N ALA A 111 -15.18 -15.16 -4.53
CA ALA A 111 -15.60 -16.07 -5.58
C ALA A 111 -15.55 -17.53 -5.12
N GLU A 112 -14.51 -17.91 -4.37
CA GLU A 112 -14.38 -19.25 -3.82
C GLU A 112 -15.48 -19.55 -2.82
N VAL A 113 -15.79 -18.62 -1.95
CA VAL A 113 -16.87 -18.77 -0.98
C VAL A 113 -18.21 -18.95 -1.68
N ARG A 114 -18.46 -18.15 -2.71
CA ARG A 114 -19.70 -18.25 -3.49
C ARG A 114 -19.86 -19.61 -4.14
N SER A 115 -18.77 -20.16 -4.65
CA SER A 115 -18.80 -21.47 -5.28
C SER A 115 -19.23 -22.57 -4.30
N ALA A 116 -18.97 -22.38 -3.01
CA ALA A 116 -19.30 -23.35 -1.97
C ALA A 116 -20.72 -23.16 -1.43
N GLN A 117 -21.40 -22.07 -1.75
CA GLN A 117 -22.73 -21.75 -1.24
C GLN A 117 -23.77 -21.82 -2.34
N THR A 118 -25.04 -21.55 -1.99
CA THR A 118 -26.09 -21.49 -3.00
C THR A 118 -25.93 -20.23 -3.84
N LEU A 119 -26.24 -20.35 -5.12
CA LEU A 119 -26.08 -19.25 -6.04
C LEU A 119 -26.97 -18.06 -5.73
N THR A 120 -28.16 -18.30 -5.23
CA THR A 120 -29.15 -17.25 -4.98
C THR A 120 -28.64 -16.23 -3.97
N GLU A 121 -28.09 -16.71 -2.88
CA GLU A 121 -27.59 -15.84 -1.83
C GLU A 121 -26.37 -15.08 -2.30
N ASP A 122 -25.51 -15.75 -3.04
CA ASP A 122 -24.29 -15.17 -3.52
C ASP A 122 -24.55 -14.02 -4.48
N GLN A 123 -25.56 -14.15 -5.33
CA GLN A 123 -25.90 -13.09 -6.27
C GLN A 123 -26.30 -11.82 -5.55
N GLN A 124 -27.05 -11.94 -4.48
CA GLN A 124 -27.44 -10.79 -3.68
C GLN A 124 -26.24 -10.16 -2.99
N ALA A 125 -25.40 -10.97 -2.41
CA ALA A 125 -24.20 -10.48 -1.75
C ALA A 125 -23.27 -9.79 -2.73
N ALA A 126 -23.16 -10.31 -3.95
CA ALA A 126 -22.29 -9.73 -4.95
C ALA A 126 -22.76 -8.36 -5.41
N LEU A 127 -24.06 -8.11 -5.36
CA LEU A 127 -24.62 -6.83 -5.79
C LEU A 127 -24.59 -5.77 -4.72
N SER A 128 -24.32 -6.14 -3.51
CA SER A 128 -24.27 -5.22 -2.36
C SER A 128 -22.97 -4.40 -2.27
#